data_7f379f6e4d390c9b3593d22b5e27fbdf
#
_entry.id   7f379f6e4d390c9b3593d22b5e27fbdf
#
_cell.length_a   1.000
_cell.length_b   1.000
_cell.length_c   1.000
_cell.angle_alpha   90.00
_cell.angle_beta   90.00
_cell.angle_gamma   90.00
#
_symmetry.space_group_name_H-M   'P 1'
#
loop_
_entity.id
_entity.type
_entity.pdbx_description
1 polymer ?
#
loop_
_entity_poly.entity_id
_entity_poly.type
_entity_poly.pdbx_seq_one_letter_code
_entity_poly.pdbx_strand_id
1 'polypeptide(L)'
;GINIDFENMKQEDIDLYSRFIIELTPRLNEIGMVVSVDVTAPDGGETWSMCFDRNVIGDVADYIIFMAYDQNGISSTTAGTTAGYNWIELNLVKFLQTEEIDSDKLILGIPFYTRIWTVDANGDVVRNPTVNMEDIEDVIPDGVQKTWDDELKQYYVEYQDGEYTRKMWIEDVESLKAKVSLVNENNLAGVASWQYGMETEDVWPMLEEELKNE
;
A
#
# COMPACT_ATOMS: atom_id res chain seq x y z
N GLY A 1 -1.83 15.96 14.99
CA GLY A 1 -1.81 14.54 15.39
C GLY A 1 -0.44 13.92 15.28
N ILE A 2 -0.37 12.64 15.53
CA ILE A 2 0.83 11.82 15.34
C ILE A 2 0.46 10.53 14.62
N ASN A 3 1.30 10.11 13.68
CA ASN A 3 1.22 8.81 13.04
C ASN A 3 2.30 7.89 13.62
N ILE A 4 1.92 6.68 13.99
CA ILE A 4 2.82 5.65 14.55
C ILE A 4 3.08 4.62 13.48
N ASP A 5 4.32 4.64 12.97
CA ASP A 5 4.80 3.77 11.90
C ASP A 5 5.99 2.92 12.42
N PHE A 6 5.68 1.87 13.20
CA PHE A 6 6.66 0.94 13.71
C PHE A 6 6.71 -0.30 12.83
N GLU A 7 7.84 -0.49 12.19
CA GLU A 7 8.08 -1.61 11.29
C GLU A 7 9.13 -2.59 11.83
N ASN A 8 9.27 -3.73 11.15
CA ASN A 8 10.25 -4.78 11.49
C ASN A 8 10.13 -5.32 12.92
N MET A 9 8.95 -5.23 13.50
CA MET A 9 8.62 -5.91 14.76
C MET A 9 8.44 -7.41 14.53
N LYS A 10 8.47 -8.19 15.60
CA LYS A 10 8.23 -9.62 15.54
C LYS A 10 6.88 -9.97 16.14
N GLN A 11 6.36 -11.15 15.81
CA GLN A 11 5.11 -11.65 16.40
C GLN A 11 5.14 -11.64 17.94
N GLU A 12 6.30 -11.89 18.57
CA GLU A 12 6.47 -11.85 20.03
C GLU A 12 6.26 -10.45 20.64
N ASP A 13 6.28 -9.39 19.82
CA ASP A 13 6.12 -8.00 20.26
C ASP A 13 4.64 -7.53 20.26
N ILE A 14 3.71 -8.35 19.77
CA ILE A 14 2.30 -7.98 19.57
C ILE A 14 1.64 -7.40 20.83
N ASP A 15 1.81 -8.06 21.99
CA ASP A 15 1.22 -7.62 23.26
C ASP A 15 1.85 -6.29 23.75
N LEU A 16 3.15 -6.12 23.55
CA LEU A 16 3.87 -4.92 23.98
C LEU A 16 3.51 -3.73 23.09
N TYR A 17 3.36 -3.96 21.79
CA TYR A 17 2.95 -2.92 20.85
C TYR A 17 1.50 -2.50 21.07
N SER A 18 0.60 -3.46 21.22
CA SER A 18 -0.81 -3.19 21.55
C SER A 18 -0.91 -2.37 22.84
N ARG A 19 -0.18 -2.77 23.87
CA ARG A 19 -0.13 -2.04 25.14
C ARG A 19 0.41 -0.62 24.97
N PHE A 20 1.45 -0.43 24.14
CA PHE A 20 1.99 0.90 23.85
C PHE A 20 0.91 1.81 23.24
N ILE A 21 0.14 1.33 22.27
CA ILE A 21 -0.95 2.11 21.65
C ILE A 21 -2.07 2.39 22.66
N ILE A 22 -2.46 1.41 23.49
CA ILE A 22 -3.46 1.57 24.54
C ILE A 22 -3.05 2.66 25.55
N GLU A 23 -1.77 2.72 25.91
CA GLU A 23 -1.27 3.71 26.87
C GLU A 23 -1.04 5.09 26.25
N LEU A 24 -0.66 5.15 24.99
CA LEU A 24 -0.32 6.38 24.27
C LEU A 24 -1.56 7.18 23.87
N THR A 25 -2.51 6.52 23.19
CA THR A 25 -3.65 7.18 22.53
C THR A 25 -4.45 8.06 23.48
N PRO A 26 -4.98 7.57 24.63
CA PRO A 26 -5.79 8.40 25.50
C PRO A 26 -5.02 9.60 26.06
N ARG A 27 -3.71 9.47 26.31
CA ARG A 27 -2.89 10.59 26.81
C ARG A 27 -2.71 11.68 25.78
N LEU A 28 -2.62 11.33 24.50
CA LEU A 28 -2.53 12.30 23.41
C LEU A 28 -3.89 12.94 23.13
N ASN A 29 -4.97 12.15 23.20
CA ASN A 29 -6.33 12.66 23.02
C ASN A 29 -6.71 13.67 24.12
N GLU A 30 -6.23 13.50 25.36
CA GLU A 30 -6.42 14.48 26.46
C GLU A 30 -5.90 15.89 26.12
N ILE A 31 -4.91 15.99 25.24
CA ILE A 31 -4.36 17.28 24.77
C ILE A 31 -4.81 17.64 23.36
N GLY A 32 -5.83 16.94 22.83
CA GLY A 32 -6.45 17.22 21.53
C GLY A 32 -5.66 16.73 20.32
N MET A 33 -4.73 15.79 20.50
CA MET A 33 -3.99 15.17 19.38
C MET A 33 -4.69 13.91 18.90
N VAL A 34 -4.79 13.78 17.58
CA VAL A 34 -5.25 12.57 16.88
C VAL A 34 -4.10 11.59 16.76
N VAL A 35 -4.35 10.30 16.95
CA VAL A 35 -3.39 9.20 16.80
C VAL A 35 -3.81 8.29 15.66
N SER A 36 -2.95 8.13 14.65
CA SER A 36 -3.07 7.11 13.61
C SER A 36 -1.95 6.08 13.73
N VAL A 37 -2.23 4.86 13.27
CA VAL A 37 -1.29 3.74 13.34
C VAL A 37 -1.20 3.05 11.98
N ASP A 38 0.01 2.92 11.44
CA ASP A 38 0.26 2.19 10.22
C ASP A 38 0.31 0.69 10.50
N VAL A 39 -0.39 -0.08 9.68
CA VAL A 39 -0.40 -1.54 9.74
C VAL A 39 -0.35 -2.15 8.34
N THR A 40 0.25 -3.32 8.26
CA THR A 40 0.34 -4.08 7.00
C THR A 40 -0.91 -4.93 6.76
N ALA A 41 -1.01 -5.52 5.56
CA ALA A 41 -2.06 -6.47 5.23
C ALA A 41 -2.08 -7.65 6.23
N PRO A 42 -3.27 -8.19 6.60
CA PRO A 42 -3.41 -9.37 7.44
C PRO A 42 -3.17 -10.65 6.61
N ASP A 43 -1.90 -10.91 6.23
CA ASP A 43 -1.47 -12.00 5.34
C ASP A 43 -0.81 -13.18 6.06
N GLY A 44 -0.55 -13.05 7.39
CA GLY A 44 0.03 -14.11 8.21
C GLY A 44 1.56 -14.16 8.22
N GLY A 45 2.27 -13.21 7.64
CA GLY A 45 3.73 -13.11 7.75
C GLY A 45 4.20 -12.74 9.16
N GLU A 46 5.13 -13.51 9.75
CA GLU A 46 5.55 -13.37 11.16
C GLU A 46 6.12 -12.00 11.51
N THR A 47 6.92 -11.40 10.63
CA THR A 47 7.59 -10.10 10.85
C THR A 47 6.92 -8.94 10.13
N TRP A 48 5.99 -9.24 9.23
CA TRP A 48 5.31 -8.26 8.41
C TRP A 48 3.87 -8.02 8.87
N SER A 49 3.17 -9.07 9.29
CA SER A 49 1.73 -9.02 9.55
C SER A 49 1.36 -9.40 10.99
N MET A 50 1.90 -10.50 11.52
CA MET A 50 1.48 -11.07 12.80
C MET A 50 1.99 -10.30 14.03
N CYS A 51 2.76 -9.24 13.83
CA CYS A 51 3.18 -8.31 14.90
C CYS A 51 2.10 -7.28 15.27
N PHE A 52 1.00 -7.19 14.50
CA PHE A 52 -0.10 -6.26 14.76
C PHE A 52 -1.37 -6.99 15.23
N ASP A 53 -1.85 -6.65 16.41
CA ASP A 53 -3.22 -6.93 16.83
C ASP A 53 -4.12 -5.79 16.32
N ARG A 54 -4.60 -5.93 15.09
CA ARG A 54 -5.34 -4.86 14.39
C ARG A 54 -6.66 -4.54 15.04
N ASN A 55 -7.34 -5.55 15.60
CA ASN A 55 -8.59 -5.36 16.33
C ASN A 55 -8.37 -4.46 17.55
N VAL A 56 -7.40 -4.80 18.41
CA VAL A 56 -7.05 -3.98 19.59
C VAL A 56 -6.57 -2.58 19.19
N ILE A 57 -5.77 -2.45 18.14
CA ILE A 57 -5.29 -1.15 17.65
C ILE A 57 -6.47 -0.33 17.14
N GLY A 58 -7.40 -0.94 16.37
CA GLY A 58 -8.59 -0.30 15.81
C GLY A 58 -9.58 0.20 16.87
N ASP A 59 -9.72 -0.54 17.96
CA ASP A 59 -10.55 -0.12 19.09
C ASP A 59 -10.01 1.17 19.74
N VAL A 60 -8.69 1.33 19.79
CA VAL A 60 -8.04 2.37 20.59
C VAL A 60 -7.58 3.58 19.78
N ALA A 61 -6.98 3.38 18.60
CA ALA A 61 -6.49 4.46 17.73
C ALA A 61 -7.66 5.24 17.12
N ASP A 62 -7.42 6.52 16.81
CA ASP A 62 -8.40 7.35 16.10
C ASP A 62 -8.52 6.89 14.63
N TYR A 63 -7.40 6.52 14.00
CA TYR A 63 -7.35 5.96 12.65
C TYR A 63 -6.35 4.82 12.54
N ILE A 64 -6.61 3.89 11.63
CA ILE A 64 -5.69 2.88 11.15
C ILE A 64 -5.38 3.18 9.69
N ILE A 65 -4.10 3.17 9.32
CA ILE A 65 -3.66 3.27 7.93
C ILE A 65 -3.25 1.87 7.47
N PHE A 66 -4.03 1.29 6.57
CA PHE A 66 -3.62 0.07 5.88
C PHE A 66 -2.57 0.42 4.82
N MET A 67 -1.32 0.05 5.01
CA MET A 67 -0.25 0.16 4.01
C MET A 67 -0.52 -0.82 2.87
N ALA A 68 -1.37 -0.41 1.90
CA ALA A 68 -1.83 -1.27 0.81
C ALA A 68 -0.81 -1.29 -0.35
N TYR A 69 0.45 -1.52 -0.01
CA TYR A 69 1.58 -1.61 -0.95
C TYR A 69 2.61 -2.65 -0.46
N ASP A 70 3.68 -2.82 -1.24
CA ASP A 70 4.69 -3.86 -1.06
C ASP A 70 4.10 -5.29 -1.02
N GLN A 71 2.99 -5.52 -1.74
CA GLN A 71 2.44 -6.87 -1.99
C GLN A 71 3.54 -7.81 -2.48
N ASN A 72 4.39 -7.32 -3.38
CA ASN A 72 5.66 -7.93 -3.74
C ASN A 72 6.77 -6.91 -3.45
N GLY A 73 7.39 -7.03 -2.28
CA GLY A 73 8.40 -6.12 -1.79
C GLY A 73 9.83 -6.49 -2.21
N ILE A 74 10.81 -5.82 -1.59
CA ILE A 74 12.24 -5.98 -1.93
C ILE A 74 12.76 -7.41 -1.75
N SER A 75 12.20 -8.17 -0.82
CA SER A 75 12.59 -9.56 -0.52
C SER A 75 11.90 -10.60 -1.39
N SER A 76 10.98 -10.19 -2.28
CA SER A 76 10.25 -11.14 -3.14
C SER A 76 11.18 -11.80 -4.15
N THR A 77 11.09 -13.11 -4.23
CA THR A 77 11.83 -13.95 -5.18
C THR A 77 11.14 -14.10 -6.52
N THR A 78 9.89 -13.63 -6.62
CA THR A 78 9.07 -13.66 -7.82
C THR A 78 8.64 -12.25 -8.17
N ALA A 79 8.73 -11.89 -9.45
CA ALA A 79 8.26 -10.61 -9.95
C ALA A 79 6.73 -10.50 -9.83
N GLY A 80 6.24 -9.36 -9.36
CA GLY A 80 4.82 -9.11 -9.17
C GLY A 80 4.51 -7.64 -8.95
N THR A 81 3.22 -7.31 -8.87
CA THR A 81 2.76 -5.95 -8.61
C THR A 81 3.11 -5.47 -7.21
N THR A 82 3.34 -4.17 -7.06
CA THR A 82 3.53 -3.50 -5.77
C THR A 82 2.21 -3.42 -4.99
N ALA A 83 1.08 -3.20 -5.69
CA ALA A 83 -0.22 -2.98 -5.08
C ALA A 83 -1.34 -3.33 -6.06
N GLY A 84 -1.63 -4.62 -6.26
CA GLY A 84 -2.72 -5.07 -7.14
C GLY A 84 -4.09 -4.79 -6.54
N TYR A 85 -5.03 -4.29 -7.38
CA TYR A 85 -6.38 -3.94 -6.95
C TYR A 85 -7.09 -5.09 -6.23
N ASN A 86 -7.08 -6.29 -6.82
CA ASN A 86 -7.72 -7.49 -6.25
C ASN A 86 -7.15 -7.89 -4.88
N TRP A 87 -5.84 -7.71 -4.68
CA TRP A 87 -5.20 -7.96 -3.38
C TRP A 87 -5.61 -6.92 -2.34
N ILE A 88 -5.72 -5.65 -2.72
CA ILE A 88 -6.21 -4.58 -1.84
C ILE A 88 -7.64 -4.86 -1.43
N GLU A 89 -8.55 -5.12 -2.40
CA GLU A 89 -9.96 -5.44 -2.16
C GLU A 89 -10.11 -6.62 -1.20
N LEU A 90 -9.37 -7.72 -1.42
CA LEU A 90 -9.38 -8.89 -0.54
C LEU A 90 -8.96 -8.54 0.90
N ASN A 91 -7.93 -7.72 1.07
CA ASN A 91 -7.45 -7.34 2.38
C ASN A 91 -8.36 -6.33 3.07
N LEU A 92 -9.02 -5.42 2.34
CA LEU A 92 -10.08 -4.57 2.91
C LEU A 92 -11.21 -5.40 3.49
N VAL A 93 -11.65 -6.46 2.81
CA VAL A 93 -12.65 -7.39 3.37
C VAL A 93 -12.16 -8.00 4.68
N LYS A 94 -10.88 -8.39 4.78
CA LYS A 94 -10.33 -8.91 6.05
C LYS A 94 -10.31 -7.85 7.14
N PHE A 95 -9.87 -6.62 6.85
CA PHE A 95 -9.89 -5.53 7.83
C PHE A 95 -11.29 -5.27 8.37
N LEU A 96 -12.28 -5.17 7.50
CA LEU A 96 -13.64 -4.82 7.89
C LEU A 96 -14.41 -5.97 8.54
N GLN A 97 -14.18 -7.23 8.11
CA GLN A 97 -15.00 -8.36 8.52
C GLN A 97 -14.30 -9.33 9.49
N THR A 98 -12.99 -9.45 9.43
CA THR A 98 -12.23 -10.40 10.27
C THR A 98 -11.55 -9.68 11.44
N GLU A 99 -10.92 -8.54 11.16
CA GLU A 99 -10.29 -7.69 12.17
C GLU A 99 -11.32 -6.73 12.82
N GLU A 100 -12.55 -6.68 12.29
CA GLU A 100 -13.68 -5.88 12.79
C GLU A 100 -13.36 -4.39 12.95
N ILE A 101 -12.55 -3.81 12.03
CA ILE A 101 -12.21 -2.40 12.02
C ILE A 101 -13.38 -1.59 11.48
N ASP A 102 -13.79 -0.54 12.20
CA ASP A 102 -14.76 0.42 11.72
C ASP A 102 -14.27 1.12 10.44
N SER A 103 -15.09 1.13 9.40
CA SER A 103 -14.69 1.67 8.09
C SER A 103 -14.32 3.15 8.13
N ASP A 104 -14.97 3.95 8.98
CA ASP A 104 -14.73 5.36 9.19
C ASP A 104 -13.44 5.67 9.98
N LYS A 105 -12.75 4.63 10.48
CA LYS A 105 -11.42 4.70 11.05
C LYS A 105 -10.32 4.19 10.10
N LEU A 106 -10.69 3.45 9.04
CA LEU A 106 -9.72 2.83 8.14
C LEU A 106 -9.34 3.77 6.99
N ILE A 107 -8.06 4.05 6.86
CA ILE A 107 -7.46 4.86 5.78
C ILE A 107 -6.72 3.92 4.83
N LEU A 108 -6.93 4.08 3.52
CA LEU A 108 -6.24 3.30 2.50
C LEU A 108 -4.89 3.95 2.14
N GLY A 109 -3.79 3.28 2.46
CA GLY A 109 -2.44 3.68 2.05
C GLY A 109 -2.17 3.25 0.61
N ILE A 110 -1.81 4.19 -0.27
CA ILE A 110 -1.52 3.96 -1.69
C ILE A 110 -0.06 4.30 -2.03
N PRO A 111 0.61 3.56 -2.95
CA PRO A 111 1.98 3.85 -3.33
C PRO A 111 2.06 4.86 -4.48
N PHE A 112 3.06 5.74 -4.43
CA PHE A 112 3.45 6.59 -5.56
C PHE A 112 4.75 6.08 -6.21
N TYR A 113 4.94 4.76 -6.23
CA TYR A 113 6.09 4.09 -6.80
C TYR A 113 5.76 2.73 -7.39
N THR A 114 6.58 2.29 -8.30
CA THR A 114 6.53 0.96 -8.95
C THR A 114 7.86 0.24 -8.72
N ARG A 115 7.86 -1.11 -8.75
CA ARG A 115 9.11 -1.88 -8.81
C ARG A 115 9.43 -2.29 -10.25
N ILE A 116 10.69 -2.06 -10.66
CA ILE A 116 11.22 -2.61 -11.91
C ILE A 116 11.98 -3.90 -11.62
N TRP A 117 11.42 -5.01 -12.03
CA TRP A 117 11.97 -6.34 -11.84
C TRP A 117 12.98 -6.67 -12.93
N THR A 118 14.16 -7.13 -12.52
CA THR A 118 15.17 -7.71 -13.40
C THR A 118 15.16 -9.21 -13.22
N VAL A 119 14.80 -9.94 -14.24
CA VAL A 119 14.63 -11.40 -14.20
C VAL A 119 15.63 -12.03 -15.17
N ASP A 120 16.36 -13.07 -14.73
CA ASP A 120 17.32 -13.79 -15.56
C ASP A 120 16.63 -14.83 -16.48
N ALA A 121 17.43 -15.53 -17.28
CA ALA A 121 16.94 -16.55 -18.22
C ALA A 121 16.30 -17.77 -17.53
N ASN A 122 16.52 -17.99 -16.25
CA ASN A 122 15.90 -19.07 -15.47
C ASN A 122 14.57 -18.62 -14.85
N GLY A 123 14.25 -17.33 -14.88
CA GLY A 123 13.08 -16.75 -14.23
C GLY A 123 13.34 -16.24 -12.82
N ASP A 124 14.60 -16.25 -12.37
CA ASP A 124 14.98 -15.80 -11.04
C ASP A 124 15.09 -14.26 -10.98
N VAL A 125 14.58 -13.66 -9.91
CA VAL A 125 14.72 -12.22 -9.68
C VAL A 125 16.14 -11.87 -9.24
N VAL A 126 16.81 -11.06 -10.05
CA VAL A 126 18.18 -10.59 -9.80
C VAL A 126 18.19 -9.29 -8.97
N ARG A 127 17.25 -8.38 -9.27
CA ARG A 127 17.05 -7.12 -8.55
C ARG A 127 15.67 -6.55 -8.83
N ASN A 128 15.18 -5.68 -7.92
CA ASN A 128 13.86 -5.07 -8.03
C ASN A 128 13.79 -3.67 -7.36
N PRO A 129 14.61 -2.69 -7.82
CA PRO A 129 14.54 -1.34 -7.26
C PRO A 129 13.17 -0.71 -7.48
N THR A 130 12.84 0.25 -6.62
CA THR A 130 11.69 1.13 -6.83
C THR A 130 12.00 2.20 -7.86
N VAL A 131 10.97 2.66 -8.56
CA VAL A 131 10.96 3.80 -9.48
C VAL A 131 9.81 4.69 -9.06
N ASN A 132 10.05 5.98 -8.87
CA ASN A 132 9.00 6.93 -8.53
C ASN A 132 8.00 7.02 -9.67
N MET A 133 6.77 7.34 -9.36
CA MET A 133 5.69 7.46 -10.35
C MET A 133 6.04 8.49 -11.43
N GLU A 134 6.65 9.63 -11.05
CA GLU A 134 7.10 10.67 -11.98
C GLU A 134 8.21 10.22 -12.95
N ASP A 135 9.02 9.21 -12.58
CA ASP A 135 10.18 8.73 -13.34
C ASP A 135 9.87 7.51 -14.24
N ILE A 136 8.64 6.97 -14.19
CA ILE A 136 8.29 5.68 -14.85
C ILE A 136 8.49 5.76 -16.36
N GLU A 137 8.10 6.86 -17.00
CA GLU A 137 8.24 7.02 -18.46
C GLU A 137 9.73 7.09 -18.90
N ASP A 138 10.61 7.57 -18.04
CA ASP A 138 12.03 7.70 -18.33
C ASP A 138 12.78 6.34 -18.30
N VAL A 139 12.22 5.35 -17.61
CA VAL A 139 12.84 4.01 -17.48
C VAL A 139 12.27 2.97 -18.44
N ILE A 140 11.17 3.27 -19.12
CA ILE A 140 10.57 2.39 -20.13
C ILE A 140 11.09 2.78 -21.51
N PRO A 141 11.76 1.87 -22.26
CA PRO A 141 12.26 2.19 -23.60
C PRO A 141 11.13 2.54 -24.59
N ASP A 142 11.45 3.45 -25.51
CA ASP A 142 10.53 3.83 -26.60
C ASP A 142 9.99 2.61 -27.35
N GLY A 143 8.67 2.58 -27.57
CA GLY A 143 7.98 1.53 -28.33
C GLY A 143 7.64 0.27 -27.55
N VAL A 144 7.95 0.19 -26.27
CA VAL A 144 7.45 -0.89 -25.39
C VAL A 144 5.95 -0.73 -25.22
N GLN A 145 5.21 -1.83 -25.44
CA GLN A 145 3.76 -1.82 -25.31
C GLN A 145 3.35 -1.97 -23.85
N LYS A 146 2.48 -1.07 -23.38
CA LYS A 146 1.78 -1.19 -22.09
C LYS A 146 0.47 -1.95 -22.32
N THR A 147 0.24 -2.98 -21.54
CA THR A 147 -0.99 -3.79 -21.60
C THR A 147 -1.78 -3.63 -20.30
N TRP A 148 -3.04 -3.21 -20.39
CA TRP A 148 -3.89 -3.10 -19.22
C TRP A 148 -4.27 -4.47 -18.68
N ASP A 149 -4.11 -4.65 -17.37
CA ASP A 149 -4.54 -5.81 -16.62
C ASP A 149 -5.81 -5.46 -15.84
N ASP A 150 -6.94 -6.01 -16.25
CA ASP A 150 -8.25 -5.71 -15.67
C ASP A 150 -8.42 -6.21 -14.23
N GLU A 151 -7.67 -7.24 -13.82
CA GLU A 151 -7.74 -7.79 -12.46
C GLU A 151 -6.91 -6.95 -11.49
N LEU A 152 -5.72 -6.54 -11.91
CA LEU A 152 -4.81 -5.73 -11.11
C LEU A 152 -5.12 -4.23 -11.20
N LYS A 153 -5.89 -3.80 -12.23
CA LYS A 153 -6.15 -2.38 -12.57
C LYS A 153 -4.85 -1.60 -12.74
N GLN A 154 -3.90 -2.19 -13.49
CA GLN A 154 -2.59 -1.62 -13.75
C GLN A 154 -2.14 -1.91 -15.18
N TYR A 155 -1.31 -1.03 -15.74
CA TYR A 155 -0.57 -1.35 -16.95
C TYR A 155 0.61 -2.26 -16.63
N TYR A 156 0.73 -3.35 -17.39
CA TYR A 156 1.90 -4.23 -17.39
C TYR A 156 2.80 -3.93 -18.56
N VAL A 157 4.12 -3.92 -18.31
CA VAL A 157 5.15 -3.87 -19.34
C VAL A 157 6.19 -4.96 -19.12
N GLU A 158 6.67 -5.53 -20.24
CA GLU A 158 7.76 -6.48 -20.28
C GLU A 158 8.65 -6.21 -21.50
N TYR A 159 9.96 -6.17 -21.30
CA TYR A 159 10.91 -5.99 -22.39
C TYR A 159 12.27 -6.64 -22.09
N GLN A 160 13.05 -6.91 -23.15
CA GLN A 160 14.39 -7.45 -23.03
C GLN A 160 15.40 -6.31 -22.83
N ASP A 161 16.31 -6.48 -21.88
CA ASP A 161 17.42 -5.59 -21.60
C ASP A 161 18.71 -6.43 -21.47
N GLY A 162 19.42 -6.61 -22.58
CA GLY A 162 20.56 -7.52 -22.67
C GLY A 162 20.14 -8.98 -22.46
N GLU A 163 20.71 -9.62 -21.45
CA GLU A 163 20.40 -11.01 -21.06
C GLU A 163 19.24 -11.12 -20.08
N TYR A 164 18.69 -9.99 -19.64
CA TYR A 164 17.63 -9.94 -18.64
C TYR A 164 16.28 -9.55 -19.25
N THR A 165 15.21 -10.00 -18.61
CA THR A 165 13.86 -9.52 -18.86
C THR A 165 13.49 -8.49 -17.78
N ARG A 166 13.00 -7.32 -18.20
CA ARG A 166 12.43 -6.30 -17.32
C ARG A 166 10.91 -6.45 -17.26
N LYS A 167 10.36 -6.37 -16.05
CA LYS A 167 8.92 -6.42 -15.82
C LYS A 167 8.51 -5.32 -14.86
N MET A 168 7.35 -4.69 -15.13
CA MET A 168 6.76 -3.68 -14.25
C MET A 168 5.24 -3.79 -14.29
N TRP A 169 4.60 -3.57 -13.16
CA TRP A 169 3.16 -3.28 -13.02
C TRP A 169 3.07 -1.83 -12.57
N ILE A 170 2.66 -0.96 -13.48
CA ILE A 170 2.81 0.49 -13.35
C ILE A 170 1.78 1.05 -12.37
N GLU A 171 2.26 1.86 -11.41
CA GLU A 171 1.40 2.78 -10.68
C GLU A 171 1.33 4.09 -11.45
N ASP A 172 0.13 4.47 -11.84
CA ASP A 172 -0.20 5.71 -12.53
C ASP A 172 -1.56 6.24 -12.03
N VAL A 173 -1.99 7.36 -12.57
CA VAL A 173 -3.25 7.98 -12.14
C VAL A 173 -4.47 7.07 -12.37
N GLU A 174 -4.47 6.23 -13.42
CA GLU A 174 -5.58 5.30 -13.70
C GLU A 174 -5.63 4.17 -12.67
N SER A 175 -4.47 3.60 -12.33
CA SER A 175 -4.38 2.57 -11.29
C SER A 175 -4.74 3.11 -9.92
N LEU A 176 -4.28 4.33 -9.58
CA LEU A 176 -4.62 4.99 -8.34
C LEU A 176 -6.11 5.33 -8.26
N LYS A 177 -6.71 5.83 -9.34
CA LYS A 177 -8.17 6.11 -9.41
C LYS A 177 -8.99 4.86 -9.09
N ALA A 178 -8.62 3.70 -9.66
CA ALA A 178 -9.29 2.45 -9.35
C ALA A 178 -9.16 2.06 -7.88
N LYS A 179 -7.98 2.25 -7.25
CA LYS A 179 -7.78 1.97 -5.83
C LYS A 179 -8.54 2.93 -4.92
N VAL A 180 -8.56 4.22 -5.28
CA VAL A 180 -9.27 5.27 -4.53
C VAL A 180 -10.79 5.06 -4.57
N SER A 181 -11.36 4.46 -5.64
CA SER A 181 -12.79 4.13 -5.65
C SER A 181 -13.20 3.22 -4.50
N LEU A 182 -12.29 2.33 -4.03
CA LEU A 182 -12.53 1.46 -2.87
C LEU A 182 -12.80 2.23 -1.58
N VAL A 183 -12.30 3.46 -1.46
CA VAL A 183 -12.55 4.33 -0.30
C VAL A 183 -14.04 4.67 -0.22
N ASN A 184 -14.62 5.13 -1.31
CA ASN A 184 -16.04 5.47 -1.37
C ASN A 184 -16.94 4.23 -1.29
N GLU A 185 -16.58 3.16 -2.00
CA GLU A 185 -17.33 1.90 -2.03
C GLU A 185 -17.44 1.23 -0.64
N ASN A 186 -16.42 1.40 0.20
CA ASN A 186 -16.36 0.82 1.54
C ASN A 186 -16.58 1.85 2.67
N ASN A 187 -16.87 3.11 2.35
CA ASN A 187 -17.02 4.22 3.30
C ASN A 187 -15.80 4.36 4.24
N LEU A 188 -14.60 4.27 3.68
CA LEU A 188 -13.36 4.43 4.44
C LEU A 188 -13.13 5.91 4.82
N ALA A 189 -12.28 6.14 5.83
CA ALA A 189 -11.95 7.48 6.31
C ALA A 189 -11.22 8.36 5.28
N GLY A 190 -10.49 7.73 4.33
CA GLY A 190 -9.77 8.45 3.29
C GLY A 190 -8.58 7.68 2.74
N VAL A 191 -7.63 8.41 2.16
CA VAL A 191 -6.36 7.86 1.65
C VAL A 191 -5.16 8.45 2.36
N ALA A 192 -4.09 7.68 2.45
CA ALA A 192 -2.74 8.11 2.74
C ALA A 192 -1.82 7.66 1.60
N SER A 193 -0.67 8.28 1.42
CA SER A 193 0.22 7.93 0.30
C SER A 193 1.67 7.77 0.73
N TRP A 194 2.37 6.82 0.11
CA TRP A 194 3.80 6.66 0.23
C TRP A 194 4.45 6.86 -1.13
N GLN A 195 5.22 7.96 -1.34
CA GLN A 195 5.26 9.11 -0.45
C GLN A 195 5.18 10.39 -1.28
N TYR A 196 4.83 11.48 -0.62
CA TYR A 196 4.82 12.82 -1.21
C TYR A 196 6.15 13.15 -1.90
N GLY A 197 6.06 13.68 -3.13
CA GLY A 197 7.20 14.02 -3.98
C GLY A 197 7.65 12.89 -4.92
N MET A 198 6.88 11.78 -5.01
CA MET A 198 7.08 10.70 -6.00
C MET A 198 5.96 10.64 -7.04
N GLU A 199 4.87 11.39 -6.81
CA GLU A 199 3.67 11.41 -7.66
C GLU A 199 3.83 12.27 -8.91
N THR A 200 3.00 11.99 -9.91
CA THR A 200 2.79 12.88 -11.07
C THR A 200 1.78 13.99 -10.73
N GLU A 201 1.85 15.12 -11.45
CA GLU A 201 1.01 16.30 -11.17
C GLU A 201 -0.50 16.04 -11.26
N ASP A 202 -0.95 15.05 -12.01
CA ASP A 202 -2.33 14.67 -12.23
C ASP A 202 -2.97 13.89 -11.08
N VAL A 203 -2.17 13.41 -10.12
CA VAL A 203 -2.66 12.66 -8.94
C VAL A 203 -3.54 13.54 -8.05
N TRP A 204 -3.12 14.78 -7.77
CA TRP A 204 -3.87 15.65 -6.86
C TRP A 204 -5.25 16.05 -7.37
N PRO A 205 -5.40 16.48 -8.65
CA PRO A 205 -6.73 16.69 -9.23
C PRO A 205 -7.61 15.45 -9.22
N MET A 206 -7.05 14.27 -9.47
CA MET A 206 -7.79 13.00 -9.43
C MET A 206 -8.29 12.71 -8.01
N LEU A 207 -7.43 12.82 -6.99
CA LEU A 207 -7.82 12.62 -5.60
C LEU A 207 -8.91 13.62 -5.17
N GLU A 208 -8.77 14.89 -5.60
CA GLU A 208 -9.78 15.92 -5.32
C GLU A 208 -11.13 15.60 -5.97
N GLU A 209 -11.15 15.04 -7.18
CA GLU A 209 -12.36 14.62 -7.87
C GLU A 209 -13.01 13.40 -7.21
N GLU A 210 -12.22 12.35 -6.94
CA GLU A 210 -12.73 11.07 -6.45
C GLU A 210 -13.16 11.10 -4.98
N LEU A 211 -12.50 11.90 -4.13
CA LEU A 211 -12.78 11.95 -2.68
C LEU A 211 -13.77 13.06 -2.29
N LYS A 212 -14.22 13.90 -3.23
CA LYS A 212 -15.21 14.96 -2.97
C LYS A 212 -16.66 14.51 -2.95
N ASN A 213 -16.93 13.22 -3.03
CA ASN A 213 -18.29 12.75 -3.03
C ASN A 213 -18.89 12.78 -1.62
N GLU A 214 -19.39 14.02 -1.27
CA GLU A 214 -20.28 14.44 -0.17
C GLU A 214 -19.77 14.34 1.26
#